data_af85dee620d63527a341d8839e9ed6cc
#
_entry.id   af85dee620d63527a341d8839e9ed6cc
#
_cell.length_a   1.000
_cell.length_b   1.000
_cell.length_c   1.000
_cell.angle_alpha   90.00
_cell.angle_beta   90.00
_cell.angle_gamma   90.00
#
_symmetry.space_group_name_H-M   'P 1'
#
loop_
_entity.id
_entity.type
_entity.pdbx_description
1 polymer ?
#
loop_
_entity_poly.entity_id
_entity_poly.type
_entity_poly.pdbx_seq_one_letter_code
_entity_poly.pdbx_strand_id
1 'polypeptide(L)'
;MIKLIIYLSFCIASGVVNTHAQNIAGIQHMLDSAYAKTPFYGNILITKNNKILFEKSYGYADALNAKPLTNENAFQIASVSKQFTAYGIMILKNKGLLDYDSFVCKYISNFPYKNITIRHLLTHTAGLPNFWDDIRPHLDTTKANGNQEVLAYIIQHNMPLLAEPGTKFQYADIGYDFLANIIENISGLSYEAFMHKNIFKPLKMKNTYAYMGTDIRNIKNNKLAIGHTFDNGKFAYAHLQAKYNFVYYLGNFYGDGSMVSTARDLAIWHKALSDCKLLPCNIQEEAITEPVFNNEVFYARTNPNVGYGFGWFIKRTPTGKWVYHSGGHPGNSHIVYRLLDKDITFIFLSNAETPNIKTLRNNILPLLQ
;
A
#
# COMPACT_ATOMS: atom_id res chain seq x y z
N MET A 1 15.12 -50.30 -20.11
CA MET A 1 15.12 -49.44 -18.91
C MET A 1 14.92 -47.92 -19.19
N ILE A 2 15.22 -47.41 -20.39
CA ILE A 2 15.10 -45.97 -20.70
C ILE A 2 13.63 -45.48 -20.88
N LYS A 3 12.69 -46.35 -21.30
CA LYS A 3 11.29 -45.95 -21.50
C LYS A 3 10.48 -45.75 -20.22
N LEU A 4 10.89 -46.31 -19.09
CA LEU A 4 10.14 -46.19 -17.79
C LEU A 4 10.39 -44.85 -17.10
N ILE A 5 11.58 -44.24 -17.30
CA ILE A 5 11.95 -42.97 -16.64
C ILE A 5 11.23 -41.79 -17.31
N ILE A 6 10.95 -41.84 -18.61
CA ILE A 6 10.23 -40.77 -19.32
C ILE A 6 8.75 -40.68 -18.89
N TYR A 7 8.11 -41.81 -18.57
CA TYR A 7 6.72 -41.83 -18.12
C TYR A 7 6.55 -41.26 -16.68
N LEU A 8 7.51 -41.48 -15.78
CA LEU A 8 7.43 -40.94 -14.41
C LEU A 8 7.59 -39.41 -14.37
N SER A 9 8.47 -38.87 -15.23
CA SER A 9 8.68 -37.40 -15.33
C SER A 9 7.45 -36.66 -15.89
N PHE A 10 6.71 -37.29 -16.79
CA PHE A 10 5.49 -36.69 -17.37
C PHE A 10 4.31 -36.70 -16.42
N CYS A 11 4.17 -37.72 -15.55
CA CYS A 11 3.11 -37.79 -14.54
C CYS A 11 3.30 -36.78 -13.40
N ILE A 12 4.54 -36.47 -13.02
CA ILE A 12 4.80 -35.46 -11.97
C ILE A 12 4.51 -34.05 -12.48
N ALA A 13 4.87 -33.73 -13.72
CA ALA A 13 4.58 -32.44 -14.33
C ALA A 13 3.07 -32.19 -14.53
N SER A 14 2.30 -33.21 -14.91
CA SER A 14 0.84 -33.11 -15.08
C SER A 14 0.10 -32.99 -13.76
N GLY A 15 0.59 -33.57 -12.66
CA GLY A 15 0.00 -33.48 -11.33
C GLY A 15 0.12 -32.06 -10.74
N VAL A 16 1.25 -31.40 -10.90
CA VAL A 16 1.47 -30.03 -10.40
C VAL A 16 0.68 -29.00 -11.20
N VAL A 17 0.54 -29.17 -12.49
CA VAL A 17 -0.28 -28.29 -13.33
C VAL A 17 -1.76 -28.40 -12.99
N ASN A 18 -2.27 -29.59 -12.68
CA ASN A 18 -3.67 -29.80 -12.31
C ASN A 18 -4.05 -29.15 -10.96
N THR A 19 -3.18 -29.21 -9.96
CA THR A 19 -3.51 -28.62 -8.63
C THR A 19 -3.61 -27.10 -8.68
N HIS A 20 -2.75 -26.41 -9.42
CA HIS A 20 -2.84 -24.96 -9.55
C HIS A 20 -4.05 -24.51 -10.38
N ALA A 21 -4.38 -25.21 -11.45
CA ALA A 21 -5.57 -24.91 -12.24
C ALA A 21 -6.84 -25.11 -11.41
N GLN A 22 -6.90 -26.13 -10.57
CA GLN A 22 -8.02 -26.37 -9.64
C GLN A 22 -8.15 -25.28 -8.57
N ASN A 23 -7.04 -24.80 -8.01
CA ASN A 23 -7.06 -23.71 -7.03
C ASN A 23 -7.56 -22.40 -7.65
N ILE A 24 -7.14 -22.04 -8.85
CA ILE A 24 -7.62 -20.83 -9.56
C ILE A 24 -9.11 -20.95 -9.89
N ALA A 25 -9.57 -22.11 -10.38
CA ALA A 25 -11.00 -22.35 -10.61
C ALA A 25 -11.82 -22.23 -9.32
N GLY A 26 -11.29 -22.75 -8.20
CA GLY A 26 -11.91 -22.60 -6.87
C GLY A 26 -12.00 -21.15 -6.41
N ILE A 27 -10.94 -20.37 -6.62
CA ILE A 27 -10.92 -18.91 -6.33
C ILE A 27 -11.99 -18.20 -7.18
N GLN A 28 -12.04 -18.47 -8.47
CA GLN A 28 -13.03 -17.87 -9.37
C GLN A 28 -14.45 -18.21 -8.92
N HIS A 29 -14.76 -19.47 -8.67
CA HIS A 29 -16.08 -19.91 -8.21
C HIS A 29 -16.48 -19.23 -6.87
N MET A 30 -15.56 -19.12 -5.93
CA MET A 30 -15.78 -18.44 -4.66
C MET A 30 -16.09 -16.96 -4.85
N LEU A 31 -15.34 -16.27 -5.73
CA LEU A 31 -15.55 -14.85 -6.04
C LEU A 31 -16.89 -14.63 -6.74
N ASP A 32 -17.24 -15.47 -7.73
CA ASP A 32 -18.50 -15.39 -8.47
C ASP A 32 -19.69 -15.63 -7.54
N SER A 33 -19.59 -16.63 -6.66
CA SER A 33 -20.62 -16.95 -5.65
C SER A 33 -20.78 -15.82 -4.62
N ALA A 34 -19.67 -15.22 -4.18
CA ALA A 34 -19.71 -14.10 -3.25
C ALA A 34 -20.34 -12.85 -3.90
N TYR A 35 -20.00 -12.57 -5.16
CA TYR A 35 -20.56 -11.46 -5.91
C TYR A 35 -22.06 -11.60 -6.13
N ALA A 36 -22.53 -12.81 -6.44
CA ALA A 36 -23.96 -13.10 -6.61
C ALA A 36 -24.77 -12.92 -5.31
N LYS A 37 -24.18 -13.19 -4.15
CA LYS A 37 -24.83 -13.05 -2.83
C LYS A 37 -24.84 -11.60 -2.33
N THR A 38 -23.71 -10.95 -2.40
CA THR A 38 -23.51 -9.56 -1.95
C THR A 38 -22.53 -8.91 -2.91
N PRO A 39 -23.02 -8.07 -3.83
CA PRO A 39 -22.16 -7.41 -4.80
C PRO A 39 -21.02 -6.65 -4.12
N PHE A 40 -19.83 -6.79 -4.66
CA PHE A 40 -18.64 -5.99 -4.33
C PHE A 40 -18.01 -5.47 -5.62
N TYR A 41 -17.28 -4.37 -5.53
CA TYR A 41 -16.64 -3.78 -6.71
C TYR A 41 -15.12 -3.84 -6.52
N GLY A 42 -14.42 -4.35 -7.52
CA GLY A 42 -12.97 -4.41 -7.43
C GLY A 42 -12.29 -5.21 -8.52
N ASN A 43 -11.00 -4.98 -8.65
CA ASN A 43 -10.09 -5.72 -9.53
C ASN A 43 -9.24 -6.67 -8.69
N ILE A 44 -9.23 -7.94 -9.08
CA ILE A 44 -8.42 -8.98 -8.47
C ILE A 44 -7.40 -9.46 -9.48
N LEU A 45 -6.12 -9.49 -9.06
CA LEU A 45 -5.02 -9.99 -9.87
C LEU A 45 -4.12 -10.89 -9.03
N ILE A 46 -3.78 -12.07 -9.56
CA ILE A 46 -2.87 -13.02 -8.95
C ILE A 46 -1.76 -13.32 -9.94
N THR A 47 -0.52 -13.17 -9.50
CA THR A 47 0.64 -13.62 -10.28
C THR A 47 1.36 -14.75 -9.57
N LYS A 48 2.05 -15.59 -10.33
CA LYS A 48 3.04 -16.57 -9.86
C LYS A 48 4.20 -16.61 -10.82
N ASN A 49 5.42 -16.62 -10.29
CA ASN A 49 6.65 -16.59 -11.11
C ASN A 49 6.57 -15.43 -12.13
N ASN A 50 6.09 -14.29 -11.68
CA ASN A 50 5.91 -13.06 -12.48
C ASN A 50 4.95 -13.18 -13.70
N LYS A 51 4.11 -14.24 -13.76
CA LYS A 51 3.07 -14.42 -14.77
C LYS A 51 1.69 -14.26 -14.17
N ILE A 52 0.78 -13.59 -14.87
CA ILE A 52 -0.61 -13.47 -14.43
C ILE A 52 -1.27 -14.85 -14.53
N LEU A 53 -1.76 -15.35 -13.39
CA LEU A 53 -2.55 -16.58 -13.30
C LEU A 53 -4.05 -16.30 -13.31
N PHE A 54 -4.44 -15.17 -12.72
CA PHE A 54 -5.84 -14.77 -12.59
C PHE A 54 -5.95 -13.25 -12.64
N GLU A 55 -6.91 -12.77 -13.40
CA GLU A 55 -7.25 -11.35 -13.45
C GLU A 55 -8.74 -11.22 -13.76
N LYS A 56 -9.49 -10.54 -12.88
CA LYS A 56 -10.93 -10.34 -13.05
C LYS A 56 -11.38 -9.05 -12.38
N SER A 57 -12.33 -8.37 -13.04
CA SER A 57 -13.02 -7.19 -12.54
C SER A 57 -14.46 -7.54 -12.18
N TYR A 58 -14.94 -7.00 -11.05
CA TYR A 58 -16.31 -7.19 -10.56
C TYR A 58 -16.97 -5.84 -10.30
N GLY A 59 -18.21 -5.70 -10.78
CA GLY A 59 -19.05 -4.54 -10.50
C GLY A 59 -18.71 -3.31 -11.33
N TYR A 60 -18.78 -2.14 -10.72
CA TYR A 60 -18.76 -0.85 -11.40
C TYR A 60 -17.61 0.04 -10.93
N ALA A 61 -16.95 0.72 -11.87
CA ALA A 61 -16.05 1.84 -11.60
C ALA A 61 -16.84 3.06 -11.10
N ASP A 62 -18.07 3.21 -11.59
CA ASP A 62 -19.02 4.24 -11.21
C ASP A 62 -20.42 3.63 -11.24
N ALA A 63 -20.93 3.25 -10.07
CA ALA A 63 -22.20 2.53 -9.95
C ALA A 63 -23.40 3.39 -10.33
N LEU A 64 -23.36 4.70 -10.02
CA LEU A 64 -24.50 5.59 -10.25
C LEU A 64 -24.65 5.95 -11.73
N ASN A 65 -23.56 5.89 -12.50
CA ASN A 65 -23.56 6.09 -13.95
C ASN A 65 -23.44 4.77 -14.73
N ALA A 66 -23.58 3.62 -14.07
CA ALA A 66 -23.55 2.28 -14.65
C ALA A 66 -22.29 1.99 -15.50
N LYS A 67 -21.13 2.59 -15.12
CA LYS A 67 -19.84 2.34 -15.80
C LYS A 67 -19.20 1.09 -15.22
N PRO A 68 -19.07 -0.02 -15.97
CA PRO A 68 -18.48 -1.24 -15.45
C PRO A 68 -17.00 -1.07 -15.12
N LEU A 69 -16.52 -1.81 -14.12
CA LEU A 69 -15.08 -1.98 -13.88
C LEU A 69 -14.45 -2.81 -15.00
N THR A 70 -13.26 -2.40 -15.36
CA THR A 70 -12.35 -3.13 -16.26
C THR A 70 -10.98 -3.26 -15.64
N ASN A 71 -10.13 -4.12 -16.16
CA ASN A 71 -8.75 -4.28 -15.69
C ASN A 71 -7.87 -3.03 -15.90
N GLU A 72 -8.36 -2.05 -16.66
CA GLU A 72 -7.69 -0.77 -16.92
C GLU A 72 -8.03 0.31 -15.89
N ASN A 73 -9.00 0.06 -15.01
CA ASN A 73 -9.37 1.06 -14.01
C ASN A 73 -8.29 1.21 -12.95
N ALA A 74 -8.04 2.47 -12.61
CA ALA A 74 -7.13 2.88 -11.55
C ALA A 74 -7.91 3.16 -10.26
N PHE A 75 -7.23 3.00 -9.13
CA PHE A 75 -7.79 3.18 -7.79
C PHE A 75 -6.91 4.11 -6.97
N GLN A 76 -7.50 4.88 -6.07
CA GLN A 76 -6.76 5.57 -5.02
C GLN A 76 -6.27 4.53 -4.00
N ILE A 77 -5.00 4.14 -4.10
CA ILE A 77 -4.48 2.95 -3.37
C ILE A 77 -4.21 3.17 -1.88
N ALA A 78 -4.43 4.40 -1.39
CA ALA A 78 -4.28 4.75 0.02
C ALA A 78 -2.93 4.27 0.59
N SER A 79 -2.89 3.71 1.79
CA SER A 79 -1.65 3.30 2.47
C SER A 79 -0.79 2.25 1.73
N VAL A 80 -1.27 1.64 0.64
CA VAL A 80 -0.40 0.86 -0.26
C VAL A 80 0.69 1.76 -0.88
N SER A 81 0.48 3.08 -0.91
CA SER A 81 1.45 4.10 -1.34
C SER A 81 2.73 4.12 -0.52
N LYS A 82 2.68 3.72 0.75
CA LYS A 82 3.82 3.74 1.67
C LYS A 82 5.02 2.92 1.17
N GLN A 83 4.77 1.88 0.41
CA GLN A 83 5.82 1.08 -0.24
C GLN A 83 6.69 1.94 -1.15
N PHE A 84 6.07 2.83 -1.92
CA PHE A 84 6.77 3.70 -2.88
C PHE A 84 7.52 4.82 -2.16
N THR A 85 6.93 5.42 -1.13
CA THR A 85 7.59 6.44 -0.32
C THR A 85 8.84 5.87 0.36
N ALA A 86 8.72 4.72 1.01
CA ALA A 86 9.84 4.03 1.61
C ALA A 86 10.93 3.72 0.57
N TYR A 87 10.53 3.25 -0.61
CA TYR A 87 11.48 2.95 -1.68
C TYR A 87 12.17 4.22 -2.22
N GLY A 88 11.47 5.36 -2.23
CA GLY A 88 12.07 6.66 -2.53
C GLY A 88 13.19 7.03 -1.55
N ILE A 89 12.99 6.83 -0.26
CA ILE A 89 14.02 6.99 0.78
C ILE A 89 15.19 6.01 0.55
N MET A 90 14.90 4.76 0.21
CA MET A 90 15.93 3.76 -0.08
C MET A 90 16.78 4.14 -1.31
N ILE A 91 16.17 4.72 -2.34
CA ILE A 91 16.90 5.26 -3.50
C ILE A 91 17.86 6.38 -3.08
N LEU A 92 17.43 7.29 -2.21
CA LEU A 92 18.28 8.37 -1.70
C LEU A 92 19.42 7.83 -0.84
N LYS A 93 19.17 6.83 0.01
CA LYS A 93 20.21 6.13 0.77
C LYS A 93 21.23 5.47 -0.15
N ASN A 94 20.76 4.73 -1.16
CA ASN A 94 21.66 4.06 -2.11
C ASN A 94 22.55 5.04 -2.91
N LYS A 95 22.09 6.30 -3.06
CA LYS A 95 22.88 7.40 -3.66
C LYS A 95 23.81 8.08 -2.65
N GLY A 96 23.86 7.67 -1.40
CA GLY A 96 24.66 8.28 -0.34
C GLY A 96 24.17 9.65 0.14
N LEU A 97 22.91 10.02 -0.16
CA LEU A 97 22.35 11.34 0.16
C LEU A 97 21.72 11.40 1.56
N LEU A 98 21.42 10.26 2.16
CA LEU A 98 20.94 10.14 3.55
C LEU A 98 21.39 8.82 4.17
N ASP A 99 21.25 8.74 5.49
CA ASP A 99 21.32 7.48 6.24
C ASP A 99 20.03 7.31 7.05
N TYR A 100 19.55 6.05 7.21
CA TYR A 100 18.30 5.78 7.94
C TYR A 100 18.40 6.15 9.42
N ASP A 101 19.60 6.11 10.01
CA ASP A 101 19.83 6.44 11.40
C ASP A 101 20.17 7.92 11.62
N SER A 102 20.19 8.72 10.54
CA SER A 102 20.25 10.17 10.63
C SER A 102 18.97 10.75 11.20
N PHE A 103 19.10 11.80 12.01
CA PHE A 103 17.96 12.52 12.58
C PHE A 103 17.18 13.28 11.52
N VAL A 104 15.85 13.26 11.62
CA VAL A 104 14.93 13.93 10.69
C VAL A 104 15.17 15.44 10.65
N CYS A 105 15.51 16.05 11.79
CA CYS A 105 15.81 17.49 11.89
C CYS A 105 17.00 17.95 11.04
N LYS A 106 17.82 17.03 10.52
CA LYS A 106 18.87 17.33 9.54
C LYS A 106 18.29 17.67 8.15
N TYR A 107 17.11 17.14 7.84
CA TYR A 107 16.51 17.21 6.51
C TYR A 107 15.25 18.06 6.46
N ILE A 108 14.56 18.24 7.59
CA ILE A 108 13.38 19.11 7.71
C ILE A 108 13.71 20.24 8.69
N SER A 109 13.75 21.47 8.18
CA SER A 109 13.99 22.65 8.99
C SER A 109 12.92 22.82 10.05
N ASN A 110 13.33 23.21 11.26
CA ASN A 110 12.46 23.42 12.41
C ASN A 110 11.69 22.16 12.88
N PHE A 111 12.06 20.96 12.44
CA PHE A 111 11.46 19.73 12.96
C PHE A 111 11.66 19.68 14.49
N PRO A 112 10.57 19.56 15.29
CA PRO A 112 10.67 19.81 16.72
C PRO A 112 11.34 18.68 17.50
N TYR A 113 11.28 17.44 16.99
CA TYR A 113 11.78 16.26 17.68
C TYR A 113 13.22 15.94 17.26
N LYS A 114 14.19 16.12 18.19
CA LYS A 114 15.62 16.03 17.87
C LYS A 114 16.17 14.60 17.80
N ASN A 115 15.45 13.63 18.39
CA ASN A 115 15.86 12.24 18.53
C ASN A 115 15.12 11.27 17.60
N ILE A 116 14.24 11.76 16.72
CA ILE A 116 13.59 10.93 15.69
C ILE A 116 14.53 10.74 14.51
N THR A 117 14.79 9.49 14.13
CA THR A 117 15.55 9.13 12.93
C THR A 117 14.61 8.82 11.76
N ILE A 118 15.16 8.77 10.53
CA ILE A 118 14.43 8.33 9.33
C ILE A 118 13.93 6.88 9.53
N ARG A 119 14.72 6.01 10.14
CA ARG A 119 14.33 4.63 10.46
C ARG A 119 13.09 4.58 11.34
N HIS A 120 13.00 5.44 12.36
CA HIS A 120 11.81 5.51 13.22
C HIS A 120 10.55 5.87 12.42
N LEU A 121 10.63 6.77 11.44
CA LEU A 121 9.50 7.10 10.56
C LEU A 121 9.13 5.91 9.66
N LEU A 122 10.11 5.28 9.01
CA LEU A 122 9.91 4.14 8.12
C LEU A 122 9.22 2.96 8.80
N THR A 123 9.52 2.74 10.09
CA THR A 123 9.07 1.56 10.86
C THR A 123 7.91 1.85 11.81
N HIS A 124 7.36 3.07 11.77
CA HIS A 124 6.29 3.50 12.69
C HIS A 124 6.66 3.37 14.17
N THR A 125 7.90 3.69 14.51
CA THR A 125 8.41 3.67 15.89
C THR A 125 8.83 5.06 16.39
N ALA A 126 8.39 6.12 15.71
CA ALA A 126 8.76 7.49 16.04
C ALA A 126 8.02 8.07 17.25
N GLY A 127 6.92 7.46 17.69
CA GLY A 127 6.09 7.96 18.79
C GLY A 127 5.36 9.28 18.48
N LEU A 128 5.11 9.58 17.19
CA LEU A 128 4.47 10.83 16.76
C LEU A 128 3.04 10.98 17.33
N PRO A 129 2.54 12.22 17.49
CA PRO A 129 1.14 12.49 17.86
C PRO A 129 0.14 11.79 16.93
N ASN A 130 -1.04 11.45 17.45
CA ASN A 130 -2.10 10.85 16.65
C ASN A 130 -2.73 11.94 15.75
N PHE A 131 -2.53 11.79 14.44
CA PHE A 131 -3.08 12.73 13.49
C PHE A 131 -4.60 12.84 13.56
N TRP A 132 -5.30 11.72 13.66
CA TRP A 132 -6.76 11.66 13.56
C TRP A 132 -7.47 12.25 14.79
N ASP A 133 -6.90 12.04 15.96
CA ASP A 133 -7.51 12.45 17.24
C ASP A 133 -6.95 13.79 17.75
N ASP A 134 -5.64 14.03 17.57
CA ASP A 134 -4.96 15.16 18.22
C ASP A 134 -4.71 16.35 17.27
N ILE A 135 -4.64 16.14 15.96
CA ILE A 135 -4.26 17.19 15.01
C ILE A 135 -5.42 17.56 14.08
N ARG A 136 -5.99 16.57 13.39
CA ARG A 136 -7.04 16.79 12.37
C ARG A 136 -8.24 17.63 12.87
N PRO A 137 -8.76 17.44 14.10
CA PRO A 137 -9.90 18.24 14.59
C PRO A 137 -9.66 19.74 14.65
N HIS A 138 -8.40 20.15 14.61
CA HIS A 138 -7.97 21.55 14.76
C HIS A 138 -7.50 22.18 13.43
N LEU A 139 -7.47 21.41 12.34
CA LEU A 139 -7.13 21.94 11.04
C LEU A 139 -8.25 22.81 10.46
N ASP A 140 -7.87 23.83 9.70
CA ASP A 140 -8.81 24.70 8.99
C ASP A 140 -9.54 23.92 7.89
N THR A 141 -10.84 23.67 8.08
CA THR A 141 -11.67 22.90 7.14
C THR A 141 -12.11 23.70 5.92
N THR A 142 -11.78 24.99 5.84
CA THR A 142 -12.15 25.86 4.70
C THR A 142 -11.10 25.86 3.59
N LYS A 143 -9.92 25.29 3.85
CA LYS A 143 -8.82 25.18 2.89
C LYS A 143 -8.25 23.76 2.84
N ALA A 144 -7.50 23.47 1.79
CA ALA A 144 -6.74 22.23 1.72
C ALA A 144 -5.53 22.27 2.66
N ASN A 145 -5.44 21.26 3.54
CA ASN A 145 -4.31 21.05 4.43
C ASN A 145 -3.45 19.90 3.92
N GLY A 146 -2.18 19.88 4.30
CA GLY A 146 -1.22 18.86 3.95
C GLY A 146 -0.07 18.76 4.95
N ASN A 147 1.04 18.23 4.49
CA ASN A 147 2.22 17.94 5.30
C ASN A 147 2.76 19.17 6.03
N GLN A 148 2.71 20.35 5.39
CA GLN A 148 3.23 21.59 5.97
C GLN A 148 2.35 22.13 7.08
N GLU A 149 1.03 22.07 6.93
CA GLU A 149 0.08 22.51 7.94
C GLU A 149 0.18 21.64 9.20
N VAL A 150 0.38 20.33 9.05
CA VAL A 150 0.61 19.42 10.18
C VAL A 150 1.90 19.74 10.91
N LEU A 151 2.99 19.94 10.19
CA LEU A 151 4.27 20.29 10.79
C LEU A 151 4.16 21.63 11.55
N ALA A 152 3.54 22.63 10.93
CA ALA A 152 3.31 23.93 11.55
C ALA A 152 2.46 23.82 12.84
N TYR A 153 1.39 23.00 12.80
CA TYR A 153 0.54 22.77 13.96
C TYR A 153 1.31 22.11 15.12
N ILE A 154 2.10 21.07 14.83
CA ILE A 154 2.93 20.38 15.82
C ILE A 154 3.92 21.36 16.49
N ILE A 155 4.58 22.20 15.69
CA ILE A 155 5.54 23.20 16.18
C ILE A 155 4.84 24.24 17.06
N GLN A 156 3.75 24.82 16.56
CA GLN A 156 3.00 25.88 17.25
C GLN A 156 2.48 25.43 18.60
N HIS A 157 2.04 24.16 18.72
CA HIS A 157 1.43 23.66 19.96
C HIS A 157 2.40 22.84 20.83
N ASN A 158 3.69 22.77 20.46
CA ASN A 158 4.71 21.98 21.16
C ASN A 158 4.22 20.58 21.51
N MET A 159 3.59 19.89 20.55
CA MET A 159 2.95 18.60 20.79
C MET A 159 3.96 17.57 21.29
N PRO A 160 3.67 16.86 22.40
CA PRO A 160 4.57 15.85 22.92
C PRO A 160 4.55 14.58 22.05
N LEU A 161 5.63 13.79 22.11
CA LEU A 161 5.63 12.43 21.60
C LEU A 161 4.76 11.53 22.49
N LEU A 162 4.07 10.56 21.91
CA LEU A 162 3.25 9.56 22.62
C LEU A 162 4.10 8.39 23.16
N ALA A 163 5.32 8.26 22.71
CA ALA A 163 6.32 7.29 23.17
C ALA A 163 7.72 7.76 22.79
N GLU A 164 8.73 7.30 23.51
CA GLU A 164 10.13 7.51 23.11
C GLU A 164 10.40 6.82 21.77
N PRO A 165 11.11 7.49 20.83
CA PRO A 165 11.47 6.90 19.56
C PRO A 165 12.22 5.57 19.70
N GLY A 166 11.84 4.57 18.92
CA GLY A 166 12.44 3.23 18.95
C GLY A 166 11.93 2.33 20.07
N THR A 167 10.94 2.75 20.88
CA THR A 167 10.49 1.93 22.02
C THR A 167 9.15 1.23 21.79
N LYS A 168 8.33 1.70 20.84
CA LYS A 168 6.99 1.17 20.60
C LYS A 168 6.58 1.32 19.15
N PHE A 169 5.96 0.28 18.60
CA PHE A 169 5.27 0.40 17.31
C PHE A 169 3.97 1.19 17.47
N GLN A 170 3.83 2.26 16.69
CA GLN A 170 2.63 3.05 16.61
C GLN A 170 2.45 3.54 15.17
N TYR A 171 1.51 2.94 14.45
CA TYR A 171 1.24 3.32 13.07
C TYR A 171 0.84 4.80 12.99
N ALA A 172 1.61 5.59 12.24
CA ALA A 172 1.42 7.03 12.10
C ALA A 172 1.57 7.44 10.63
N ASP A 173 0.47 7.87 10.01
CA ASP A 173 0.46 8.33 8.62
C ASP A 173 1.41 9.51 8.40
N ILE A 174 1.38 10.50 9.30
CA ILE A 174 2.24 11.69 9.24
C ILE A 174 3.74 11.40 9.21
N GLY A 175 4.17 10.23 9.70
CA GLY A 175 5.57 9.80 9.56
C GLY A 175 5.97 9.64 8.09
N TYR A 176 5.08 9.12 7.26
CA TYR A 176 5.33 8.95 5.83
C TYR A 176 5.17 10.26 5.06
N ASP A 177 4.35 11.19 5.56
CA ASP A 177 4.27 12.55 5.03
C ASP A 177 5.60 13.30 5.23
N PHE A 178 6.23 13.14 6.42
CA PHE A 178 7.57 13.68 6.67
C PHE A 178 8.65 13.00 5.82
N LEU A 179 8.54 11.69 5.55
CA LEU A 179 9.45 11.03 4.60
C LEU A 179 9.33 11.61 3.19
N ALA A 180 8.14 11.96 2.75
CA ALA A 180 7.94 12.63 1.47
C ALA A 180 8.56 14.05 1.46
N ASN A 181 8.43 14.81 2.54
CA ASN A 181 9.12 16.11 2.67
C ASN A 181 10.66 15.95 2.62
N ILE A 182 11.20 14.88 3.22
CA ILE A 182 12.65 14.58 3.13
C ILE A 182 13.04 14.29 1.68
N ILE A 183 12.23 13.54 0.94
CA ILE A 183 12.47 13.26 -0.49
C ILE A 183 12.55 14.56 -1.29
N GLU A 184 11.61 15.49 -1.08
CA GLU A 184 11.59 16.78 -1.76
C GLU A 184 12.79 17.64 -1.40
N ASN A 185 13.09 17.77 -0.10
CA ASN A 185 14.18 18.62 0.38
C ASN A 185 15.55 18.14 -0.10
N ILE A 186 15.78 16.82 -0.18
CA ILE A 186 17.06 16.28 -0.67
C ILE A 186 17.14 16.32 -2.18
N SER A 187 16.06 16.00 -2.89
CA SER A 187 16.09 15.84 -4.35
C SER A 187 15.91 17.15 -5.12
N GLY A 188 15.30 18.15 -4.49
CA GLY A 188 14.89 19.40 -5.15
C GLY A 188 13.74 19.22 -6.15
N LEU A 189 13.08 18.06 -6.17
CA LEU A 189 11.94 17.75 -7.01
C LEU A 189 10.68 17.67 -6.15
N SER A 190 9.52 17.96 -6.73
CA SER A 190 8.27 17.59 -6.07
C SER A 190 8.21 16.08 -5.86
N TYR A 191 7.47 15.64 -4.85
CA TYR A 191 7.29 14.21 -4.54
C TYR A 191 6.78 13.41 -5.76
N GLU A 192 5.79 13.95 -6.48
CA GLU A 192 5.28 13.36 -7.72
C GLU A 192 6.37 13.22 -8.78
N ALA A 193 7.11 14.31 -9.05
CA ALA A 193 8.19 14.31 -10.05
C ALA A 193 9.30 13.32 -9.68
N PHE A 194 9.65 13.23 -8.39
CA PHE A 194 10.64 12.28 -7.91
C PHE A 194 10.17 10.82 -8.11
N MET A 195 8.94 10.49 -7.71
CA MET A 195 8.38 9.14 -7.87
C MET A 195 8.28 8.75 -9.34
N HIS A 196 7.76 9.66 -10.18
CA HIS A 196 7.69 9.43 -11.62
C HIS A 196 9.07 9.18 -12.23
N LYS A 197 10.05 10.03 -11.94
CA LYS A 197 11.40 9.94 -12.51
C LYS A 197 12.14 8.68 -12.10
N ASN A 198 12.06 8.31 -10.82
CA ASN A 198 12.91 7.26 -10.25
C ASN A 198 12.24 5.89 -10.18
N ILE A 199 10.90 5.80 -10.23
CA ILE A 199 10.16 4.55 -10.09
C ILE A 199 9.23 4.30 -11.28
N PHE A 200 8.21 5.18 -11.49
CA PHE A 200 7.13 4.86 -12.42
C PHE A 200 7.58 4.83 -13.87
N LYS A 201 8.33 5.83 -14.32
CA LYS A 201 8.84 5.90 -15.70
C LYS A 201 9.81 4.76 -16.04
N PRO A 202 10.86 4.45 -15.21
CA PRO A 202 11.75 3.32 -15.47
C PRO A 202 11.04 1.97 -15.54
N LEU A 203 10.00 1.78 -14.73
CA LEU A 203 9.20 0.54 -14.69
C LEU A 203 8.07 0.53 -15.71
N LYS A 204 7.83 1.63 -16.42
CA LYS A 204 6.71 1.78 -17.37
C LYS A 204 5.32 1.63 -16.72
N MET A 205 5.17 2.05 -15.49
CA MET A 205 3.91 2.09 -14.75
C MET A 205 3.09 3.30 -15.21
N LYS A 206 2.41 3.17 -16.34
CA LYS A 206 1.80 4.29 -17.08
C LYS A 206 0.53 4.85 -16.43
N ASN A 207 -0.11 4.07 -15.56
CA ASN A 207 -1.35 4.43 -14.88
C ASN A 207 -1.13 4.66 -13.37
N THR A 208 0.14 4.83 -12.95
CA THR A 208 0.51 5.11 -11.56
C THR A 208 1.09 6.51 -11.44
N TYR A 209 0.55 7.29 -10.52
CA TYR A 209 1.00 8.64 -10.23
C TYR A 209 0.68 9.03 -8.79
N ALA A 210 1.48 9.90 -8.20
CA ALA A 210 1.12 10.59 -6.97
C ALA A 210 0.26 11.80 -7.32
N TYR A 211 -0.82 12.01 -6.58
CA TYR A 211 -1.65 13.20 -6.74
C TYR A 211 -1.62 14.03 -5.45
N MET A 212 -1.49 15.31 -5.63
CA MET A 212 -1.82 16.32 -4.63
C MET A 212 -3.04 17.00 -5.19
N GLY A 213 -4.17 16.73 -4.63
CA GLY A 213 -5.35 17.25 -5.26
C GLY A 213 -6.51 17.24 -4.32
N THR A 214 -6.93 18.40 -4.08
CA THR A 214 -7.97 18.80 -3.19
C THR A 214 -9.33 18.20 -3.47
N ASP A 215 -9.54 17.69 -4.66
CA ASP A 215 -10.87 17.28 -5.07
C ASP A 215 -10.81 16.09 -6.01
N ILE A 216 -11.30 14.96 -5.53
CA ILE A 216 -11.45 13.74 -6.34
C ILE A 216 -12.20 14.01 -7.65
N ARG A 217 -13.10 15.00 -7.67
CA ARG A 217 -13.86 15.42 -8.85
C ARG A 217 -12.97 16.04 -9.93
N ASN A 218 -11.81 16.57 -9.52
CA ASN A 218 -10.84 17.23 -10.40
C ASN A 218 -9.76 16.28 -10.94
N ILE A 219 -9.73 15.03 -10.46
CA ILE A 219 -8.84 14.02 -11.03
C ILE A 219 -9.30 13.71 -12.46
N LYS A 220 -8.63 14.33 -13.43
CA LYS A 220 -8.92 14.14 -14.87
C LYS A 220 -8.44 12.78 -15.36
N ASN A 221 -8.96 11.72 -14.76
CA ASN A 221 -8.70 10.35 -15.19
C ASN A 221 -10.03 9.62 -15.37
N ASN A 222 -10.46 9.48 -16.61
CA ASN A 222 -11.69 8.78 -16.97
C ASN A 222 -11.68 7.29 -16.64
N LYS A 223 -10.51 6.75 -16.23
CA LYS A 223 -10.31 5.37 -15.77
C LYS A 223 -10.33 5.25 -14.25
N LEU A 224 -10.44 6.34 -13.48
CA LEU A 224 -10.48 6.26 -12.04
C LEU A 224 -11.78 5.59 -11.56
N ALA A 225 -11.66 4.57 -10.74
CA ALA A 225 -12.77 3.96 -10.03
C ALA A 225 -13.16 4.85 -8.84
N ILE A 226 -14.44 5.27 -8.80
CA ILE A 226 -14.95 6.14 -7.74
C ILE A 226 -15.27 5.30 -6.51
N GLY A 227 -14.89 5.77 -5.33
CA GLY A 227 -15.19 5.10 -4.06
C GLY A 227 -16.67 5.14 -3.69
N HIS A 228 -17.23 3.99 -3.30
CA HIS A 228 -18.65 3.86 -2.93
C HIS A 228 -18.78 3.35 -1.50
N THR A 229 -19.75 3.90 -0.77
CA THR A 229 -20.32 3.26 0.43
C THR A 229 -21.42 2.30 0.02
N PHE A 230 -21.65 1.28 0.84
CA PHE A 230 -22.75 0.34 0.69
C PHE A 230 -23.57 0.32 1.98
N ASP A 231 -24.81 0.80 1.91
CA ASP A 231 -25.73 0.84 3.04
C ASP A 231 -27.13 0.47 2.59
N ASN A 232 -27.83 -0.34 3.39
CA ASN A 232 -29.22 -0.78 3.13
C ASN A 232 -29.43 -1.32 1.69
N GLY A 233 -28.42 -2.07 1.17
CA GLY A 233 -28.47 -2.67 -0.16
C GLY A 233 -28.21 -1.70 -1.32
N LYS A 234 -27.82 -0.44 -1.05
CA LYS A 234 -27.58 0.58 -2.06
C LYS A 234 -26.16 1.11 -2.03
N PHE A 235 -25.64 1.43 -3.21
CA PHE A 235 -24.37 2.12 -3.36
C PHE A 235 -24.58 3.64 -3.45
N ALA A 236 -23.69 4.40 -2.81
CA ALA A 236 -23.63 5.84 -2.90
C ALA A 236 -22.17 6.30 -3.00
N TYR A 237 -21.90 7.47 -3.55
CA TYR A 237 -20.55 8.02 -3.57
C TYR A 237 -20.06 8.30 -2.15
N ALA A 238 -18.93 7.73 -1.79
CA ALA A 238 -18.36 7.88 -0.47
C ALA A 238 -18.01 9.35 -0.16
N HIS A 239 -17.41 10.06 -1.11
CA HIS A 239 -16.98 11.44 -0.94
C HIS A 239 -18.15 12.43 -0.72
N LEU A 240 -19.39 12.07 -1.03
CA LEU A 240 -20.58 12.89 -0.74
C LEU A 240 -21.19 12.59 0.64
N GLN A 241 -20.69 11.59 1.37
CA GLN A 241 -21.17 11.30 2.73
C GLN A 241 -20.60 12.30 3.73
N ALA A 242 -21.45 12.85 4.60
CA ALA A 242 -21.04 13.85 5.59
C ALA A 242 -19.88 13.39 6.48
N LYS A 243 -19.85 12.10 6.86
CA LYS A 243 -18.76 11.51 7.66
C LYS A 243 -17.38 11.53 6.98
N TYR A 244 -17.35 11.75 5.67
CA TYR A 244 -16.14 11.74 4.85
C TYR A 244 -15.79 13.13 4.28
N ASN A 245 -16.35 14.21 4.83
CA ASN A 245 -16.08 15.58 4.39
C ASN A 245 -14.58 15.95 4.47
N PHE A 246 -13.81 15.22 5.29
CA PHE A 246 -12.37 15.44 5.43
C PHE A 246 -11.59 15.23 4.12
N VAL A 247 -12.11 14.49 3.15
CA VAL A 247 -11.44 14.31 1.84
C VAL A 247 -11.25 15.62 1.08
N TYR A 248 -12.02 16.66 1.41
CA TYR A 248 -11.92 17.97 0.78
C TYR A 248 -10.84 18.84 1.39
N TYR A 249 -10.70 18.81 2.72
CA TYR A 249 -9.73 19.67 3.40
C TYR A 249 -8.41 18.98 3.75
N LEU A 250 -8.28 17.67 3.47
CA LEU A 250 -7.03 16.92 3.61
C LEU A 250 -6.40 16.59 2.23
N GLY A 251 -6.69 17.38 1.21
CA GLY A 251 -6.31 17.07 -0.17
C GLY A 251 -4.82 17.28 -0.50
N ASN A 252 -4.05 17.97 0.34
CA ASN A 252 -2.63 18.24 0.09
C ASN A 252 -1.68 17.30 0.85
N PHE A 253 -2.19 16.21 1.42
CA PHE A 253 -1.35 15.18 2.02
C PHE A 253 -0.72 14.29 0.94
N TYR A 254 0.56 13.96 1.11
CA TYR A 254 1.28 13.06 0.24
C TYR A 254 2.41 12.34 1.00
N GLY A 255 2.72 11.12 0.55
CA GLY A 255 3.69 10.25 1.19
C GLY A 255 3.07 9.02 1.83
N ASP A 256 1.99 9.20 2.58
CA ASP A 256 1.28 8.13 3.29
C ASP A 256 0.25 7.37 2.44
N GLY A 257 -0.45 8.07 1.52
CA GLY A 257 -1.65 7.52 0.89
C GLY A 257 -2.06 8.10 -0.46
N SER A 258 -1.40 9.11 -0.97
CA SER A 258 -1.84 9.91 -2.12
C SER A 258 -1.35 9.38 -3.47
N MET A 259 -1.59 8.10 -3.75
CA MET A 259 -1.28 7.53 -5.07
C MET A 259 -2.50 6.89 -5.71
N VAL A 260 -2.49 6.95 -7.04
CA VAL A 260 -3.40 6.21 -7.91
C VAL A 260 -2.60 5.14 -8.64
N SER A 261 -3.16 3.93 -8.75
CA SER A 261 -2.55 2.83 -9.51
C SER A 261 -3.59 1.84 -10.01
N THR A 262 -3.19 0.97 -10.92
CA THR A 262 -3.97 -0.19 -11.39
C THR A 262 -3.41 -1.48 -10.80
N ALA A 263 -4.20 -2.56 -10.79
CA ALA A 263 -3.71 -3.87 -10.37
C ALA A 263 -2.53 -4.34 -11.23
N ARG A 264 -2.54 -4.04 -12.54
CA ARG A 264 -1.45 -4.38 -13.47
C ARG A 264 -0.17 -3.59 -13.19
N ASP A 265 -0.26 -2.30 -12.92
CA ASP A 265 0.92 -1.50 -12.58
C ASP A 265 1.52 -1.94 -11.24
N LEU A 266 0.68 -2.29 -10.27
CA LEU A 266 1.16 -2.90 -9.01
C LEU A 266 1.83 -4.25 -9.25
N ALA A 267 1.33 -5.08 -10.16
CA ALA A 267 2.00 -6.33 -10.54
C ALA A 267 3.38 -6.08 -11.19
N ILE A 268 3.50 -5.04 -12.03
CA ILE A 268 4.80 -4.59 -12.57
C ILE A 268 5.74 -4.16 -11.44
N TRP A 269 5.23 -3.40 -10.45
CA TRP A 269 5.98 -3.00 -9.27
C TRP A 269 6.50 -4.20 -8.48
N HIS A 270 5.64 -5.16 -8.16
CA HIS A 270 6.03 -6.33 -7.39
C HIS A 270 7.01 -7.23 -8.13
N LYS A 271 6.85 -7.36 -9.45
CA LYS A 271 7.85 -8.02 -10.29
C LYS A 271 9.19 -7.31 -10.22
N ALA A 272 9.21 -5.99 -10.32
CA ALA A 272 10.45 -5.21 -10.25
C ALA A 272 11.16 -5.35 -8.89
N LEU A 273 10.41 -5.51 -7.80
CA LEU A 273 10.96 -5.84 -6.48
C LEU A 273 11.56 -7.24 -6.43
N SER A 274 10.89 -8.26 -7.00
CA SER A 274 11.43 -9.61 -7.08
C SER A 274 12.69 -9.70 -7.95
N ASP A 275 12.73 -8.94 -9.05
CA ASP A 275 13.85 -8.88 -9.98
C ASP A 275 14.98 -7.93 -9.54
N CYS A 276 14.86 -7.26 -8.40
CA CYS A 276 15.79 -6.24 -7.90
C CYS A 276 16.14 -5.17 -8.94
N LYS A 277 15.15 -4.70 -9.71
CA LYS A 277 15.38 -3.95 -10.94
C LYS A 277 15.90 -2.53 -10.73
N LEU A 278 15.48 -1.86 -9.64
CA LEU A 278 15.83 -0.46 -9.38
C LEU A 278 16.89 -0.29 -8.30
N LEU A 279 16.98 -1.23 -7.37
CA LEU A 279 17.97 -1.25 -6.28
C LEU A 279 18.55 -2.65 -6.14
N PRO A 280 19.79 -2.78 -5.64
CA PRO A 280 20.38 -4.08 -5.31
C PRO A 280 19.50 -4.89 -4.33
N CYS A 281 19.48 -6.21 -4.48
CA CYS A 281 18.62 -7.11 -3.68
C CYS A 281 18.87 -6.98 -2.17
N ASN A 282 20.14 -6.89 -1.78
CA ASN A 282 20.51 -6.73 -0.36
C ASN A 282 19.95 -5.43 0.25
N ILE A 283 19.86 -4.36 -0.52
CA ILE A 283 19.24 -3.11 -0.07
C ILE A 283 17.73 -3.28 0.05
N GLN A 284 17.10 -3.96 -0.91
CA GLN A 284 15.65 -4.18 -0.87
C GLN A 284 15.22 -5.10 0.28
N GLU A 285 16.08 -6.04 0.71
CA GLU A 285 15.79 -6.94 1.83
C GLU A 285 15.59 -6.18 3.14
N GLU A 286 16.22 -5.01 3.31
CA GLU A 286 16.01 -4.15 4.49
C GLU A 286 14.53 -3.75 4.65
N ALA A 287 13.82 -3.51 3.54
CA ALA A 287 12.41 -3.10 3.58
C ALA A 287 11.47 -4.19 4.11
N ILE A 288 11.86 -5.43 3.98
CA ILE A 288 11.08 -6.59 4.38
C ILE A 288 11.71 -7.35 5.56
N THR A 289 12.58 -6.68 6.30
CA THR A 289 13.20 -7.18 7.53
C THR A 289 12.62 -6.42 8.72
N GLU A 290 12.25 -7.14 9.77
CA GLU A 290 11.72 -6.54 10.98
C GLU A 290 12.80 -5.69 11.67
N PRO A 291 12.46 -4.46 12.10
CA PRO A 291 13.42 -3.61 12.79
C PRO A 291 13.77 -4.19 14.17
N VAL A 292 15.03 -4.02 14.54
CA VAL A 292 15.55 -4.39 15.85
C VAL A 292 16.01 -3.11 16.55
N PHE A 293 15.46 -2.84 17.73
CA PHE A 293 15.88 -1.75 18.61
C PHE A 293 16.25 -2.34 19.97
N ASN A 294 17.38 -1.93 20.53
CA ASN A 294 17.85 -2.43 21.83
C ASN A 294 17.91 -3.97 21.92
N ASN A 295 18.31 -4.62 20.82
CA ASN A 295 18.36 -6.09 20.66
C ASN A 295 16.99 -6.80 20.71
N GLU A 296 15.88 -6.06 20.59
CA GLU A 296 14.53 -6.62 20.51
C GLU A 296 13.91 -6.42 19.13
N VAL A 297 13.20 -7.43 18.63
CA VAL A 297 12.40 -7.34 17.40
C VAL A 297 11.07 -6.69 17.72
N PHE A 298 10.74 -5.62 16.99
CA PHE A 298 9.48 -4.91 17.17
C PHE A 298 8.36 -5.50 16.32
N TYR A 299 7.30 -5.89 16.97
CA TYR A 299 6.10 -6.44 16.32
C TYR A 299 5.04 -5.38 16.11
N ALA A 300 4.45 -5.38 14.93
CA ALA A 300 3.48 -4.39 14.47
C ALA A 300 2.07 -4.62 15.01
N ARG A 301 1.89 -5.18 16.11
CA ARG A 301 0.60 -5.37 16.83
C ARG A 301 0.85 -6.32 18.00
N THR A 302 -0.18 -6.66 18.72
CA THR A 302 -0.15 -7.69 19.78
C THR A 302 0.14 -9.11 19.27
N ASN A 303 0.34 -9.30 17.95
CA ASN A 303 0.66 -10.59 17.36
C ASN A 303 2.18 -10.70 17.13
N PRO A 304 2.89 -11.57 17.85
CA PRO A 304 4.34 -11.73 17.76
C PRO A 304 4.82 -12.29 16.40
N ASN A 305 3.90 -12.64 15.49
CA ASN A 305 4.24 -13.13 14.15
C ASN A 305 4.11 -12.06 13.06
N VAL A 306 3.82 -10.80 13.43
CA VAL A 306 3.65 -9.71 12.48
C VAL A 306 4.55 -8.54 12.85
N GLY A 307 5.60 -8.31 12.05
CA GLY A 307 6.47 -7.14 12.11
C GLY A 307 6.04 -6.05 11.13
N TYR A 308 6.78 -4.93 11.12
CA TYR A 308 6.64 -3.89 10.13
C TYR A 308 8.02 -3.39 9.68
N GLY A 309 8.30 -3.51 8.39
CA GLY A 309 9.51 -2.99 7.76
C GLY A 309 9.31 -1.60 7.15
N PHE A 310 9.85 -1.37 5.97
CA PHE A 310 9.72 -0.09 5.27
C PHE A 310 8.53 -0.12 4.30
N GLY A 311 7.35 0.26 4.79
CA GLY A 311 6.09 0.24 4.02
C GLY A 311 5.46 -1.15 3.89
N TRP A 312 5.87 -2.13 4.70
CA TRP A 312 5.40 -3.50 4.65
C TRP A 312 5.10 -4.06 6.04
N PHE A 313 3.91 -4.65 6.21
CA PHE A 313 3.69 -5.63 7.26
C PHE A 313 4.38 -6.93 6.87
N ILE A 314 5.08 -7.54 7.82
CA ILE A 314 5.87 -8.77 7.63
C ILE A 314 5.24 -9.85 8.48
N LYS A 315 4.77 -10.94 7.86
CA LYS A 315 4.15 -12.06 8.55
C LYS A 315 4.94 -13.33 8.30
N ARG A 316 5.38 -13.98 9.38
CA ARG A 316 5.99 -15.29 9.34
C ARG A 316 4.93 -16.36 9.52
N THR A 317 4.90 -17.35 8.65
CA THR A 317 3.97 -18.48 8.68
C THR A 317 4.74 -19.79 8.54
N PRO A 318 4.14 -20.93 8.90
CA PRO A 318 4.78 -22.23 8.64
C PRO A 318 5.07 -22.47 7.15
N THR A 319 4.38 -21.80 6.25
CA THR A 319 4.53 -21.93 4.79
C THR A 319 5.38 -20.82 4.18
N GLY A 320 6.08 -20.03 4.99
CA GLY A 320 7.04 -19.03 4.53
C GLY A 320 6.74 -17.60 4.98
N LYS A 321 7.55 -16.67 4.46
CA LYS A 321 7.50 -15.24 4.74
C LYS A 321 6.55 -14.53 3.78
N TRP A 322 5.59 -13.81 4.33
CA TRP A 322 4.67 -12.98 3.59
C TRP A 322 4.89 -11.52 3.92
N VAL A 323 4.81 -10.67 2.93
CA VAL A 323 4.77 -9.22 3.15
C VAL A 323 3.51 -8.67 2.52
N TYR A 324 2.88 -7.70 3.19
CA TYR A 324 1.62 -7.15 2.73
C TYR A 324 1.42 -5.71 3.20
N HIS A 325 0.57 -4.99 2.50
CA HIS A 325 -0.01 -3.76 3.00
C HIS A 325 -1.46 -3.62 2.56
N SER A 326 -2.29 -3.13 3.47
CA SER A 326 -3.66 -2.74 3.16
C SER A 326 -3.75 -1.23 2.90
N GLY A 327 -4.74 -0.81 2.16
CA GLY A 327 -5.07 0.59 1.95
C GLY A 327 -6.54 0.85 2.17
N GLY A 328 -6.88 1.87 2.93
CA GLY A 328 -8.24 2.32 3.18
C GLY A 328 -8.38 3.82 2.94
N HIS A 329 -9.36 4.19 2.14
CA HIS A 329 -9.80 5.55 1.88
C HIS A 329 -11.32 5.52 1.75
N PRO A 330 -12.06 6.60 1.99
CA PRO A 330 -13.51 6.58 1.85
C PRO A 330 -13.98 5.91 0.56
N GLY A 331 -14.76 4.84 0.70
CA GLY A 331 -15.23 4.02 -0.41
C GLY A 331 -14.20 3.10 -1.05
N ASN A 332 -12.97 3.01 -0.52
CA ASN A 332 -11.90 2.18 -1.08
C ASN A 332 -11.32 1.25 -0.01
N SER A 333 -11.06 -0.01 -0.39
CA SER A 333 -10.48 -1.01 0.51
C SER A 333 -9.57 -1.96 -0.26
N HIS A 334 -8.28 -1.83 -0.07
CA HIS A 334 -7.25 -2.54 -0.83
C HIS A 334 -6.45 -3.48 0.03
N ILE A 335 -5.90 -4.51 -0.60
CA ILE A 335 -4.87 -5.37 -0.01
C ILE A 335 -3.92 -5.85 -1.10
N VAL A 336 -2.65 -5.87 -0.77
CA VAL A 336 -1.60 -6.46 -1.60
C VAL A 336 -0.78 -7.39 -0.73
N TYR A 337 -0.60 -8.64 -1.17
CA TYR A 337 0.26 -9.64 -0.55
C TYR A 337 1.35 -10.10 -1.52
N ARG A 338 2.54 -10.34 -0.98
CA ARG A 338 3.60 -11.10 -1.64
C ARG A 338 3.94 -12.29 -0.75
N LEU A 339 3.76 -13.50 -1.27
CA LEU A 339 4.19 -14.76 -0.66
C LEU A 339 5.56 -15.06 -1.23
N LEU A 340 6.62 -14.63 -0.52
CA LEU A 340 7.97 -14.53 -1.08
C LEU A 340 8.52 -15.89 -1.51
N ASP A 341 8.39 -16.92 -0.66
CA ASP A 341 8.93 -18.25 -0.92
C ASP A 341 8.22 -18.99 -2.06
N LYS A 342 7.07 -18.50 -2.51
CA LYS A 342 6.26 -19.08 -3.60
C LYS A 342 6.24 -18.22 -4.85
N ASP A 343 6.85 -17.04 -4.82
CA ASP A 343 6.77 -15.99 -5.84
C ASP A 343 5.32 -15.74 -6.31
N ILE A 344 4.42 -15.62 -5.33
CA ILE A 344 3.01 -15.29 -5.59
C ILE A 344 2.74 -13.86 -5.12
N THR A 345 2.10 -13.09 -5.99
CA THR A 345 1.52 -11.78 -5.62
C THR A 345 0.00 -11.85 -5.75
N PHE A 346 -0.70 -11.40 -4.72
CA PHE A 346 -2.15 -11.24 -4.70
C PHE A 346 -2.50 -9.77 -4.49
N ILE A 347 -3.24 -9.20 -5.44
CA ILE A 347 -3.69 -7.82 -5.45
C ILE A 347 -5.20 -7.81 -5.50
N PHE A 348 -5.84 -7.14 -4.54
CA PHE A 348 -7.27 -6.88 -4.55
C PHE A 348 -7.51 -5.38 -4.30
N LEU A 349 -7.91 -4.67 -5.34
CA LEU A 349 -8.26 -3.26 -5.30
C LEU A 349 -9.78 -3.14 -5.36
N SER A 350 -10.38 -2.54 -4.34
CA SER A 350 -11.83 -2.37 -4.26
C SER A 350 -12.20 -0.90 -4.11
N ASN A 351 -13.19 -0.45 -4.87
CA ASN A 351 -13.80 0.87 -4.77
C ASN A 351 -15.20 0.81 -4.13
N ALA A 352 -15.43 -0.16 -3.23
CA ALA A 352 -16.64 -0.24 -2.44
C ALA A 352 -16.38 -0.73 -1.02
N GLU A 353 -16.99 -0.06 -0.05
CA GLU A 353 -17.04 -0.53 1.34
C GLU A 353 -18.19 -1.53 1.49
N THR A 354 -17.93 -2.82 1.29
CA THR A 354 -18.93 -3.87 1.48
C THR A 354 -18.60 -4.74 2.70
N PRO A 355 -19.60 -5.22 3.46
CA PRO A 355 -19.36 -5.93 4.73
C PRO A 355 -18.48 -7.17 4.61
N ASN A 356 -18.54 -7.88 3.49
CA ASN A 356 -17.87 -9.17 3.28
C ASN A 356 -16.49 -9.05 2.62
N ILE A 357 -16.04 -7.86 2.20
CA ILE A 357 -14.81 -7.70 1.42
C ILE A 357 -13.57 -8.23 2.17
N LYS A 358 -13.49 -7.98 3.46
CA LYS A 358 -12.37 -8.43 4.31
C LYS A 358 -12.36 -9.95 4.45
N THR A 359 -13.52 -10.55 4.68
CA THR A 359 -13.68 -12.01 4.78
C THR A 359 -13.32 -12.68 3.47
N LEU A 360 -13.79 -12.14 2.34
CA LEU A 360 -13.49 -12.66 1.01
C LEU A 360 -11.99 -12.69 0.73
N ARG A 361 -11.28 -11.59 1.01
CA ARG A 361 -9.82 -11.54 0.89
C ARG A 361 -9.11 -12.61 1.73
N ASN A 362 -9.55 -12.80 2.98
CA ASN A 362 -8.96 -13.78 3.89
C ASN A 362 -9.20 -15.22 3.43
N ASN A 363 -10.33 -15.50 2.77
CA ASN A 363 -10.64 -16.82 2.25
C ASN A 363 -9.84 -17.20 0.99
N ILE A 364 -9.34 -16.22 0.23
CA ILE A 364 -8.50 -16.48 -0.94
C ILE A 364 -7.09 -16.92 -0.51
N LEU A 365 -6.52 -16.33 0.53
CA LEU A 365 -5.13 -16.54 0.91
C LEU A 365 -4.76 -18.03 1.15
N PRO A 366 -5.57 -18.85 1.84
CA PRO A 366 -5.25 -20.27 2.01
C PRO A 366 -5.20 -21.05 0.68
N LEU A 367 -5.96 -20.61 -0.33
CA LEU A 367 -6.00 -21.27 -1.65
C LEU A 367 -4.75 -20.94 -2.49
N LEU A 368 -3.94 -19.97 -2.08
CA LEU A 368 -2.66 -19.62 -2.72
C LEU A 368 -1.48 -20.35 -2.08
N GLN A 369 -1.71 -21.07 -0.99
CA GLN A 369 -0.70 -21.85 -0.28
C GLN A 369 -0.62 -23.26 -0.83
#